data_3e3db39d11957b9e9736e324a3428aab
#
_entry.id   3e3db39d11957b9e9736e324a3428aab
#
_cell.length_a   1.000
_cell.length_b   1.000
_cell.length_c   1.000
_cell.angle_alpha   90.00
_cell.angle_beta   90.00
_cell.angle_gamma   90.00
#
_symmetry.space_group_name_H-M   'P 1'
#
loop_
_entity.id
_entity.type
_entity.pdbx_description
1 polymer ?
#
loop_
_entity_poly.entity_id
_entity_poly.type
_entity_poly.pdbx_seq_one_letter_code
_entity_poly.pdbx_strand_id
1 'polypeptide(L)'
;GDALHNQLCEEKLTIVPRRGEYCLLDRTCGQLVRHTIFQLPSAMGKGVLVTPTVHGNLLVGPTAVDQPDKDRTATTAEGLRAVAETAAKSVKSLPMRDVITSFAGLRAHLSGPEDDFIVGESADGFFEAVGIESPGLSSAPAIGRYLAELAAEKLHAAEKPDFIAQRRDIPHPREMDFAARQALIARDPASGQVICRC
;
A
#
# COMPACT_ATOMS: atom_id res chain seq x y z
N GLY A 1 -1.31 -15.68 1.07
CA GLY A 1 -0.62 -16.20 -0.12
C GLY A 1 -0.06 -17.58 0.14
N ASP A 2 1.08 -17.68 0.82
CA ASP A 2 1.81 -18.94 1.04
C ASP A 2 0.96 -20.09 1.61
N ALA A 3 0.03 -19.81 2.51
CA ALA A 3 -0.82 -20.86 3.09
C ALA A 3 -1.72 -21.56 2.04
N LEU A 4 -2.26 -20.82 1.07
CA LEU A 4 -3.05 -21.39 -0.04
C LEU A 4 -2.14 -22.04 -1.08
N HIS A 5 -1.07 -21.37 -1.48
CA HIS A 5 -0.07 -21.92 -2.38
C HIS A 5 0.42 -23.30 -1.90
N ASN A 6 0.80 -23.38 -0.64
CA ASN A 6 1.34 -24.59 -0.03
C ASN A 6 0.34 -25.76 0.09
N GLN A 7 -0.95 -25.53 -0.09
CA GLN A 7 -1.95 -26.57 -0.17
C GLN A 7 -2.07 -27.16 -1.59
N LEU A 8 -1.84 -26.34 -2.61
CA LEU A 8 -2.14 -26.69 -4.00
C LEU A 8 -0.90 -27.00 -4.84
N CYS A 9 0.26 -26.43 -4.49
CA CYS A 9 1.49 -26.55 -5.24
C CYS A 9 2.48 -27.52 -4.57
N GLU A 10 3.30 -28.20 -5.35
CA GLU A 10 4.35 -29.11 -4.84
C GLU A 10 5.49 -28.32 -4.23
N GLU A 11 5.97 -27.29 -4.91
CA GLU A 11 6.97 -26.37 -4.43
C GLU A 11 6.37 -25.49 -3.32
N LYS A 12 7.07 -25.39 -2.20
CA LYS A 12 6.54 -24.67 -1.02
C LYS A 12 7.18 -23.31 -0.87
N LEU A 13 6.34 -22.33 -0.60
CA LEU A 13 6.74 -20.93 -0.37
C LEU A 13 6.64 -20.57 1.11
N THR A 14 7.45 -19.61 1.50
CA THR A 14 7.38 -19.01 2.85
C THR A 14 7.34 -17.49 2.72
N ILE A 15 6.25 -16.89 3.21
CA ILE A 15 6.14 -15.44 3.38
C ILE A 15 6.55 -15.09 4.80
N VAL A 16 7.61 -14.30 4.91
CA VAL A 16 8.07 -13.69 6.15
C VAL A 16 7.54 -12.25 6.21
N PRO A 17 6.65 -11.91 7.16
CA PRO A 17 6.14 -10.56 7.24
C PRO A 17 7.26 -9.59 7.63
N ARG A 18 7.52 -8.63 6.75
CA ARG A 18 8.50 -7.55 6.95
C ARG A 18 7.80 -6.30 7.43
N ARG A 19 7.90 -6.01 8.71
CA ARG A 19 7.25 -4.86 9.35
C ARG A 19 7.93 -3.55 8.97
N GLY A 20 7.12 -2.58 8.55
CA GLY A 20 7.51 -1.20 8.32
C GLY A 20 6.77 -0.26 9.27
N GLU A 21 7.48 0.39 10.17
CA GLU A 21 6.94 1.34 11.13
C GLU A 21 7.14 2.77 10.64
N TYR A 22 6.13 3.62 10.86
CA TYR A 22 6.10 5.00 10.40
C TYR A 22 5.73 5.96 11.53
N CYS A 23 6.27 7.17 11.43
CA CYS A 23 5.83 8.35 12.18
C CYS A 23 5.17 9.34 11.22
N LEU A 24 3.97 9.82 11.55
CA LEU A 24 3.31 10.91 10.86
C LEU A 24 3.45 12.17 11.72
N LEU A 25 4.07 13.21 11.15
CA LEU A 25 4.25 14.49 11.81
C LEU A 25 3.12 15.46 11.43
N ASP A 26 2.91 16.44 12.29
CA ASP A 26 1.91 17.49 12.09
C ASP A 26 2.11 18.26 10.77
N ARG A 27 1.06 18.93 10.30
CA ARG A 27 1.07 19.75 9.07
C ARG A 27 2.06 20.91 9.12
N THR A 28 2.38 21.41 10.30
CA THR A 28 3.42 22.44 10.49
C THR A 28 4.80 22.00 9.99
N CYS A 29 5.01 20.67 9.89
CA CYS A 29 6.25 20.07 9.41
C CYS A 29 6.24 19.79 7.88
N GLY A 30 5.10 19.89 7.22
CA GLY A 30 4.93 19.46 5.82
C GLY A 30 5.78 20.20 4.79
N GLN A 31 6.23 21.41 5.12
CA GLN A 31 7.07 22.24 4.24
C GLN A 31 8.57 22.02 4.43
N LEU A 32 8.99 21.16 5.36
CA LEU A 32 10.40 20.86 5.61
C LEU A 32 11.10 20.23 4.41
N VAL A 33 10.37 19.45 3.62
CA VAL A 33 10.86 18.89 2.37
C VAL A 33 9.79 19.04 1.29
N ARG A 34 10.22 19.28 0.03
CA ARG A 34 9.30 19.44 -1.10
C ARG A 34 9.11 18.14 -1.90
N HIS A 35 10.03 17.20 -1.75
CA HIS A 35 10.06 15.92 -2.44
C HIS A 35 10.35 14.81 -1.45
N THR A 36 10.02 13.58 -1.79
CA THR A 36 10.44 12.43 -1.00
C THR A 36 11.96 12.32 -0.99
N ILE A 37 12.55 12.32 0.18
CA ILE A 37 13.99 12.15 0.38
C ILE A 37 14.25 10.66 0.63
N PHE A 38 15.07 10.07 -0.22
CA PHE A 38 15.57 8.70 -0.11
C PHE A 38 16.98 8.69 0.43
N GLN A 39 17.32 7.65 1.16
CA GLN A 39 18.70 7.32 1.45
C GLN A 39 19.30 6.50 0.31
N LEU A 40 20.62 6.40 0.27
CA LEU A 40 21.27 5.43 -0.62
C LEU A 40 20.81 4.02 -0.21
N PRO A 41 20.46 3.15 -1.19
CA PRO A 41 20.05 1.79 -0.90
C PRO A 41 21.13 1.02 -0.14
N SER A 42 20.69 0.18 0.79
CA SER A 42 21.54 -0.79 1.51
C SER A 42 21.03 -2.21 1.25
N ALA A 43 21.70 -3.21 1.82
CA ALA A 43 21.22 -4.60 1.78
C ALA A 43 19.80 -4.77 2.35
N MET A 44 19.33 -3.86 3.22
CA MET A 44 17.97 -3.84 3.77
C MET A 44 16.99 -2.97 2.95
N GLY A 45 17.35 -2.58 1.72
CA GLY A 45 16.52 -1.80 0.81
C GLY A 45 16.72 -0.29 0.88
N LYS A 46 15.65 0.47 0.61
CA LYS A 46 15.69 1.93 0.38
C LYS A 46 15.88 2.78 1.65
N GLY A 47 15.93 2.16 2.82
CA GLY A 47 16.05 2.86 4.09
C GLY A 47 14.80 3.63 4.51
N VAL A 48 14.95 4.54 5.48
CA VAL A 48 13.87 5.40 5.98
C VAL A 48 13.74 6.62 5.08
N LEU A 49 12.52 6.85 4.60
CA LEU A 49 12.17 7.98 3.75
C LEU A 49 11.60 9.13 4.60
N VAL A 50 11.75 10.35 4.07
CA VAL A 50 11.06 11.55 4.57
C VAL A 50 10.21 12.07 3.42
N THR A 51 8.88 12.00 3.57
CA THR A 51 7.92 12.19 2.47
C THR A 51 6.86 13.22 2.83
N PRO A 52 6.70 14.31 2.07
CA PRO A 52 5.55 15.19 2.24
C PRO A 52 4.28 14.49 1.76
N THR A 53 3.19 14.62 2.51
CA THR A 53 1.92 14.02 2.15
C THR A 53 1.02 15.00 1.39
N VAL A 54 0.04 14.50 0.65
CA VAL A 54 -0.96 15.32 -0.07
C VAL A 54 -1.82 16.17 0.87
N HIS A 55 -1.90 15.82 2.15
CA HIS A 55 -2.65 16.55 3.15
C HIS A 55 -1.79 17.57 3.93
N GLY A 56 -0.53 17.73 3.55
CA GLY A 56 0.39 18.70 4.16
C GLY A 56 1.14 18.19 5.39
N ASN A 57 0.97 16.94 5.78
CA ASN A 57 1.75 16.30 6.84
C ASN A 57 3.12 15.83 6.32
N LEU A 58 3.99 15.42 7.21
CA LEU A 58 5.26 14.79 6.88
C LEU A 58 5.26 13.34 7.39
N LEU A 59 5.49 12.40 6.49
CA LEU A 59 5.59 10.98 6.80
C LEU A 59 7.06 10.55 6.84
N VAL A 60 7.46 9.89 7.92
CA VAL A 60 8.82 9.41 8.15
C VAL A 60 8.80 7.91 8.40
N GLY A 61 9.55 7.17 7.63
CA GLY A 61 9.55 5.70 7.63
C GLY A 61 9.73 5.14 6.21
N PRO A 62 9.62 3.82 6.03
CA PRO A 62 9.42 2.80 7.06
C PRO A 62 10.73 2.25 7.66
N THR A 63 10.61 1.46 8.70
CA THR A 63 11.59 0.44 9.06
C THR A 63 11.47 -0.79 8.14
N ALA A 64 12.40 -1.74 8.26
CA ALA A 64 12.32 -3.03 7.59
C ALA A 64 12.82 -4.11 8.57
N VAL A 65 11.87 -4.75 9.27
CA VAL A 65 12.18 -5.74 10.31
C VAL A 65 11.34 -6.99 10.07
N ASP A 66 12.00 -8.09 9.82
CA ASP A 66 11.34 -9.38 9.66
C ASP A 66 10.83 -9.88 11.01
N GLN A 67 9.66 -10.48 11.01
CA GLN A 67 9.02 -11.01 12.21
C GLN A 67 8.26 -12.32 11.90
N PRO A 68 8.07 -13.20 12.88
CA PRO A 68 7.35 -14.46 12.65
C PRO A 68 5.82 -14.29 12.61
N ASP A 69 5.27 -13.29 13.28
CA ASP A 69 3.84 -13.10 13.44
C ASP A 69 3.29 -12.31 12.24
N LYS A 70 2.36 -12.94 11.48
CA LYS A 70 1.75 -12.38 10.27
C LYS A 70 0.64 -11.36 10.55
N ASP A 71 0.24 -11.18 11.80
CA ASP A 71 -0.87 -10.29 12.18
C ASP A 71 -0.42 -9.09 13.05
N ARG A 72 0.81 -9.12 13.56
CA ARG A 72 1.32 -8.10 14.48
C ARG A 72 1.68 -6.81 13.74
N THR A 73 0.78 -5.83 13.78
CA THR A 73 0.96 -4.48 13.21
C THR A 73 1.24 -3.39 14.25
N ALA A 74 1.53 -3.78 15.50
CA ALA A 74 1.88 -2.82 16.54
C ALA A 74 3.25 -2.17 16.27
N THR A 75 3.36 -0.87 16.52
CA THR A 75 4.65 -0.18 16.57
C THR A 75 5.42 -0.50 17.84
N THR A 76 6.74 -0.33 17.80
CA THR A 76 7.63 -0.58 18.93
C THR A 76 8.47 0.67 19.23
N ALA A 77 8.83 0.86 20.50
CA ALA A 77 9.70 1.97 20.89
C ALA A 77 11.07 1.91 20.18
N GLU A 78 11.57 0.71 19.93
CA GLU A 78 12.82 0.48 19.19
C GLU A 78 12.68 0.90 17.72
N GLY A 79 11.62 0.44 17.06
CA GLY A 79 11.36 0.77 15.65
C GLY A 79 11.14 2.27 15.42
N LEU A 80 10.35 2.92 16.28
CA LEU A 80 10.14 4.36 16.18
C LEU A 80 11.41 5.16 16.45
N ARG A 81 12.27 4.69 17.37
CA ARG A 81 13.60 5.29 17.58
C ARG A 81 14.49 5.12 16.34
N ALA A 82 14.51 3.92 15.75
CA ALA A 82 15.26 3.66 14.54
C ALA A 82 14.80 4.52 13.36
N VAL A 83 13.48 4.78 13.23
CA VAL A 83 12.92 5.73 12.26
C VAL A 83 13.53 7.12 12.46
N ALA A 84 13.50 7.64 13.69
CA ALA A 84 14.00 8.97 14.00
C ALA A 84 15.51 9.11 13.73
N GLU A 85 16.31 8.17 14.23
CA GLU A 85 17.77 8.17 14.09
C GLU A 85 18.21 8.04 12.64
N THR A 86 17.52 7.19 11.88
CA THR A 86 17.86 6.95 10.47
C THR A 86 17.43 8.14 9.60
N ALA A 87 16.25 8.71 9.82
CA ALA A 87 15.78 9.89 9.11
C ALA A 87 16.68 11.12 9.33
N ALA A 88 17.24 11.25 10.53
CA ALA A 88 18.17 12.34 10.87
C ALA A 88 19.45 12.35 10.02
N LYS A 89 19.80 11.22 9.40
CA LYS A 89 20.93 11.15 8.45
C LYS A 89 20.64 11.89 7.15
N SER A 90 19.35 11.96 6.76
CA SER A 90 18.90 12.64 5.54
C SER A 90 18.43 14.06 5.80
N VAL A 91 17.72 14.29 6.90
CA VAL A 91 17.16 15.60 7.30
C VAL A 91 17.51 15.86 8.75
N LYS A 92 18.51 16.74 8.99
CA LYS A 92 19.13 16.93 10.31
C LYS A 92 18.24 17.47 11.42
N SER A 93 17.17 18.17 11.09
CA SER A 93 16.35 18.90 12.08
C SER A 93 14.88 18.48 12.02
N LEU A 94 14.63 17.18 11.92
CA LEU A 94 13.26 16.67 11.99
C LEU A 94 12.68 16.85 13.40
N PRO A 95 11.57 17.58 13.54
CA PRO A 95 10.95 17.81 14.85
C PRO A 95 10.12 16.61 15.30
N MET A 96 10.78 15.55 15.74
CA MET A 96 10.10 14.28 16.13
C MET A 96 9.15 14.45 17.32
N ARG A 97 9.22 15.57 18.06
CA ARG A 97 8.23 15.94 19.08
C ARG A 97 6.83 16.25 18.50
N ASP A 98 6.78 16.60 17.22
CA ASP A 98 5.55 16.97 16.51
C ASP A 98 4.89 15.76 15.80
N VAL A 99 5.28 14.52 16.20
CA VAL A 99 4.62 13.29 15.78
C VAL A 99 3.21 13.25 16.35
N ILE A 100 2.21 13.18 15.47
CA ILE A 100 0.79 13.13 15.85
C ILE A 100 0.26 11.70 15.92
N THR A 101 0.88 10.76 15.18
CA THR A 101 0.55 9.34 15.25
C THR A 101 1.69 8.49 14.70
N SER A 102 1.67 7.21 15.05
CA SER A 102 2.54 6.20 14.48
C SER A 102 1.72 4.96 14.10
N PHE A 103 2.17 4.24 13.09
CA PHE A 103 1.54 3.02 12.63
C PHE A 103 2.57 2.10 11.98
N ALA A 104 2.20 0.84 11.80
CA ALA A 104 3.00 -0.12 11.08
C ALA A 104 2.16 -0.91 10.07
N GLY A 105 2.81 -1.37 9.02
CA GLY A 105 2.28 -2.30 8.04
C GLY A 105 3.22 -3.48 7.83
N LEU A 106 2.70 -4.58 7.30
CA LEU A 106 3.45 -5.77 6.99
C LEU A 106 3.57 -5.93 5.48
N ARG A 107 4.80 -6.11 4.99
CA ARG A 107 5.05 -6.50 3.61
C ARG A 107 5.11 -8.02 3.55
N ALA A 108 4.57 -8.58 2.49
CA ALA A 108 4.56 -10.01 2.23
C ALA A 108 5.88 -10.47 1.60
N HIS A 109 7.00 -10.32 2.33
CA HIS A 109 8.32 -10.65 1.83
C HIS A 109 8.46 -12.15 1.58
N LEU A 110 8.80 -12.52 0.36
CA LEU A 110 9.02 -13.91 -0.01
C LEU A 110 10.42 -14.33 0.43
N SER A 111 10.51 -15.38 1.25
CA SER A 111 11.77 -15.94 1.70
C SER A 111 12.26 -16.98 0.69
N GLY A 112 13.43 -16.76 0.12
CA GLY A 112 14.03 -17.68 -0.85
C GLY A 112 15.14 -17.04 -1.67
N PRO A 113 15.76 -17.81 -2.57
CA PRO A 113 16.80 -17.29 -3.46
C PRO A 113 16.29 -16.31 -4.51
N GLU A 114 15.01 -16.42 -4.88
CA GLU A 114 14.31 -15.51 -5.78
C GLU A 114 13.46 -14.56 -4.93
N ASP A 115 14.05 -13.40 -4.63
CA ASP A 115 13.42 -12.33 -3.84
C ASP A 115 12.59 -11.43 -4.77
N ASP A 116 11.60 -12.00 -5.49
CA ASP A 116 10.71 -11.26 -6.36
C ASP A 116 9.28 -11.81 -6.30
N PHE A 117 8.34 -11.09 -6.91
CA PHE A 117 6.94 -11.45 -6.99
C PHE A 117 6.74 -12.73 -7.83
N ILE A 118 5.94 -13.65 -7.33
CA ILE A 118 5.45 -14.79 -8.10
C ILE A 118 4.07 -14.40 -8.65
N VAL A 119 3.96 -14.32 -9.97
CA VAL A 119 2.73 -13.94 -10.66
C VAL A 119 2.49 -14.88 -11.82
N GLY A 120 1.41 -15.66 -11.78
CA GLY A 120 1.08 -16.59 -12.84
C GLY A 120 0.16 -17.72 -12.39
N GLU A 121 0.15 -18.80 -13.17
CA GLU A 121 -0.52 -20.05 -12.85
C GLU A 121 0.48 -20.98 -12.17
N SER A 122 0.32 -21.23 -10.87
CA SER A 122 1.22 -22.05 -10.07
C SER A 122 0.77 -23.50 -9.93
N ALA A 123 -0.49 -23.79 -10.17
CA ALA A 123 -1.06 -25.12 -10.34
C ALA A 123 -2.23 -25.04 -11.31
N ASP A 124 -2.69 -26.17 -11.83
CA ASP A 124 -3.75 -26.19 -12.84
C ASP A 124 -5.01 -25.45 -12.38
N GLY A 125 -5.33 -24.34 -13.07
CA GLY A 125 -6.44 -23.44 -12.72
C GLY A 125 -6.23 -22.56 -11.49
N PHE A 126 -5.04 -22.58 -10.87
CA PHE A 126 -4.73 -21.75 -9.72
C PHE A 126 -3.82 -20.59 -10.13
N PHE A 127 -4.43 -19.41 -10.30
CA PHE A 127 -3.74 -18.17 -10.64
C PHE A 127 -3.47 -17.37 -9.37
N GLU A 128 -2.24 -16.89 -9.20
CA GLU A 128 -1.88 -16.16 -7.99
C GLU A 128 -0.93 -15.01 -8.26
N ALA A 129 -0.89 -14.09 -7.28
CA ALA A 129 0.13 -13.07 -7.11
C ALA A 129 0.63 -13.13 -5.66
N VAL A 130 1.80 -13.66 -5.44
CA VAL A 130 2.38 -13.94 -4.12
C VAL A 130 3.67 -13.17 -3.94
N GLY A 131 3.99 -12.83 -2.69
CA GLY A 131 5.19 -12.06 -2.38
C GLY A 131 5.10 -10.59 -2.80
N ILE A 132 3.87 -10.07 -3.00
CA ILE A 132 3.70 -8.70 -3.46
C ILE A 132 4.03 -7.72 -2.34
N GLU A 133 5.13 -7.02 -2.49
CA GLU A 133 5.54 -5.90 -1.64
C GLU A 133 5.81 -4.65 -2.50
N SER A 134 6.62 -3.70 -2.08
CA SER A 134 6.89 -2.49 -2.89
C SER A 134 7.69 -2.85 -4.17
N PRO A 135 7.24 -2.43 -5.37
CA PRO A 135 6.23 -1.42 -5.69
C PRO A 135 4.84 -1.99 -6.09
N GLY A 136 4.33 -2.97 -5.38
CA GLY A 136 3.11 -3.72 -5.72
C GLY A 136 1.89 -2.86 -6.03
N LEU A 137 1.66 -1.77 -5.28
CA LEU A 137 0.51 -0.89 -5.55
C LEU A 137 0.58 -0.25 -6.95
N SER A 138 1.76 0.21 -7.36
CA SER A 138 1.98 0.76 -8.69
C SER A 138 1.92 -0.29 -9.79
N SER A 139 2.30 -1.53 -9.48
CA SER A 139 2.32 -2.66 -10.41
C SER A 139 0.97 -3.38 -10.50
N ALA A 140 0.06 -3.16 -9.55
CA ALA A 140 -1.21 -3.90 -9.44
C ALA A 140 -2.05 -3.89 -10.72
N PRO A 141 -2.18 -2.78 -11.49
CA PRO A 141 -2.94 -2.81 -12.74
C PRO A 141 -2.33 -3.72 -13.80
N ALA A 142 -0.99 -3.76 -13.90
CA ALA A 142 -0.29 -4.63 -14.84
C ALA A 142 -0.38 -6.10 -14.43
N ILE A 143 -0.19 -6.39 -13.13
CA ILE A 143 -0.34 -7.73 -12.56
C ILE A 143 -1.77 -8.24 -12.79
N GLY A 144 -2.78 -7.41 -12.50
CA GLY A 144 -4.18 -7.77 -12.68
C GLY A 144 -4.53 -8.07 -14.14
N ARG A 145 -4.01 -7.27 -15.08
CA ARG A 145 -4.18 -7.53 -16.51
C ARG A 145 -3.55 -8.86 -16.92
N TYR A 146 -2.31 -9.08 -16.55
CA TYR A 146 -1.58 -10.31 -16.89
C TYR A 146 -2.30 -11.56 -16.38
N LEU A 147 -2.73 -11.58 -15.12
CA LEU A 147 -3.49 -12.70 -14.56
C LEU A 147 -4.86 -12.88 -15.22
N ALA A 148 -5.53 -11.79 -15.59
CA ALA A 148 -6.80 -11.87 -16.31
C ALA A 148 -6.64 -12.44 -17.72
N GLU A 149 -5.58 -12.10 -18.43
CA GLU A 149 -5.25 -12.65 -19.76
C GLU A 149 -4.96 -14.15 -19.67
N LEU A 150 -4.14 -14.60 -18.71
CA LEU A 150 -3.88 -16.02 -18.47
C LEU A 150 -5.17 -16.80 -18.15
N ALA A 151 -5.99 -16.26 -17.26
CA ALA A 151 -7.25 -16.92 -16.90
C ALA A 151 -8.24 -16.97 -18.07
N ALA A 152 -8.33 -15.89 -18.85
CA ALA A 152 -9.20 -15.82 -20.01
C ALA A 152 -8.79 -16.82 -21.10
N GLU A 153 -7.50 -16.96 -21.37
CA GLU A 153 -6.96 -17.95 -22.30
C GLU A 153 -7.31 -19.38 -21.86
N LYS A 154 -7.05 -19.71 -20.62
CA LYS A 154 -7.34 -21.06 -20.07
C LYS A 154 -8.82 -21.40 -20.08
N LEU A 155 -9.68 -20.43 -19.77
CA LEU A 155 -11.13 -20.61 -19.73
C LEU A 155 -11.80 -20.43 -21.10
N HIS A 156 -11.05 -20.10 -22.15
CA HIS A 156 -11.58 -19.69 -23.45
C HIS A 156 -12.69 -18.63 -23.33
N ALA A 157 -12.47 -17.66 -22.42
CA ALA A 157 -13.46 -16.64 -22.11
C ALA A 157 -13.58 -15.63 -23.26
N ALA A 158 -14.82 -15.33 -23.65
CA ALA A 158 -15.09 -14.25 -24.59
C ALA A 158 -15.16 -12.90 -23.89
N GLU A 159 -14.76 -11.83 -24.59
CA GLU A 159 -14.94 -10.47 -24.11
C GLU A 159 -16.44 -10.13 -23.98
N LYS A 160 -16.79 -9.37 -22.95
CA LYS A 160 -18.15 -8.84 -22.82
C LYS A 160 -18.41 -7.76 -23.87
N PRO A 161 -19.45 -7.88 -24.71
CA PRO A 161 -19.71 -6.92 -25.77
C PRO A 161 -20.06 -5.51 -25.25
N ASP A 162 -20.54 -5.40 -24.01
CA ASP A 162 -20.94 -4.18 -23.33
C ASP A 162 -20.03 -3.84 -22.13
N PHE A 163 -18.75 -4.24 -22.20
CA PHE A 163 -17.79 -3.98 -21.14
C PHE A 163 -17.57 -2.48 -20.93
N ILE A 164 -17.83 -2.01 -19.71
CA ILE A 164 -17.60 -0.62 -19.31
C ILE A 164 -16.16 -0.48 -18.82
N ALA A 165 -15.27 -0.06 -19.70
CA ALA A 165 -13.83 0.08 -19.41
C ALA A 165 -13.51 1.24 -18.46
N GLN A 166 -14.36 2.26 -18.41
CA GLN A 166 -14.14 3.43 -17.56
C GLN A 166 -15.15 3.45 -16.41
N ARG A 167 -14.64 3.49 -15.20
CA ARG A 167 -15.46 3.71 -14.02
C ARG A 167 -16.00 5.15 -14.03
N ARG A 168 -17.27 5.32 -13.70
CA ARG A 168 -17.82 6.66 -13.44
C ARG A 168 -17.14 7.27 -12.23
N ASP A 169 -16.89 8.58 -12.28
CA ASP A 169 -16.36 9.30 -11.14
C ASP A 169 -17.29 9.21 -9.93
N ILE A 170 -16.69 9.14 -8.76
CA ILE A 170 -17.42 9.21 -7.50
C ILE A 170 -17.81 10.68 -7.30
N PRO A 171 -19.10 10.99 -7.13
CA PRO A 171 -19.51 12.37 -6.85
C PRO A 171 -18.83 12.92 -5.59
N HIS A 172 -18.37 14.16 -5.65
CA HIS A 172 -17.77 14.89 -4.54
C HIS A 172 -18.72 15.98 -4.02
N PRO A 173 -19.67 15.69 -3.11
CA PRO A 173 -20.70 16.66 -2.68
C PRO A 173 -20.12 17.95 -2.07
N ARG A 174 -18.89 17.91 -1.54
CA ARG A 174 -18.22 19.10 -0.99
C ARG A 174 -17.84 20.13 -2.05
N GLU A 175 -17.59 19.68 -3.28
CA GLU A 175 -17.19 20.51 -4.41
C GLU A 175 -18.37 20.97 -5.26
N MET A 176 -19.57 20.43 -5.00
CA MET A 176 -20.78 20.75 -5.73
C MET A 176 -21.47 22.00 -5.15
N ASP A 177 -22.09 22.79 -6.02
CA ASP A 177 -23.04 23.83 -5.61
C ASP A 177 -24.33 23.22 -5.02
N PHE A 178 -25.20 24.09 -4.50
CA PHE A 178 -26.44 23.64 -3.86
C PHE A 178 -27.39 22.90 -4.81
N ALA A 179 -27.53 23.40 -6.04
CA ALA A 179 -28.46 22.81 -7.02
C ALA A 179 -27.98 21.42 -7.46
N ALA A 180 -26.67 21.26 -7.72
CA ALA A 180 -26.06 19.98 -8.07
C ALA A 180 -26.18 18.94 -6.94
N ARG A 181 -26.01 19.38 -5.67
CA ARG A 181 -26.23 18.51 -4.51
C ARG A 181 -27.68 18.05 -4.39
N GLN A 182 -28.65 18.95 -4.58
CA GLN A 182 -30.06 18.60 -4.57
C GLN A 182 -30.43 17.61 -5.68
N ALA A 183 -29.90 17.81 -6.89
CA ALA A 183 -30.09 16.88 -8.00
C ALA A 183 -29.47 15.50 -7.73
N LEU A 184 -28.28 15.47 -7.08
CA LEU A 184 -27.64 14.22 -6.68
C LEU A 184 -28.49 13.46 -5.65
N ILE A 185 -29.01 14.14 -4.61
CA ILE A 185 -29.82 13.54 -3.57
C ILE A 185 -31.18 13.07 -4.15
N ALA A 186 -31.79 13.82 -5.08
CA ALA A 186 -33.03 13.42 -5.75
C ALA A 186 -32.84 12.14 -6.58
N ARG A 187 -31.67 11.96 -7.17
CA ARG A 187 -31.31 10.74 -7.94
C ARG A 187 -30.98 9.57 -7.03
N ASP A 188 -30.26 9.82 -5.93
CA ASP A 188 -29.83 8.83 -4.95
C ASP A 188 -29.93 9.41 -3.53
N PRO A 189 -31.02 9.09 -2.80
CA PRO A 189 -31.25 9.61 -1.45
C PRO A 189 -30.12 9.28 -0.45
N ALA A 190 -29.38 8.19 -0.66
CA ALA A 190 -28.25 7.83 0.20
C ALA A 190 -27.13 8.90 0.17
N SER A 191 -27.00 9.64 -0.94
CA SER A 191 -26.06 10.75 -1.08
C SER A 191 -26.36 11.95 -0.16
N GLY A 192 -27.54 12.01 0.42
CA GLY A 192 -27.93 13.01 1.41
C GLY A 192 -27.67 12.62 2.86
N GLN A 193 -27.23 11.39 3.10
CA GLN A 193 -26.97 10.88 4.45
C GLN A 193 -25.55 11.20 4.89
N VAL A 194 -25.42 11.96 5.98
CA VAL A 194 -24.11 12.25 6.59
C VAL A 194 -23.74 11.11 7.54
N ILE A 195 -22.82 10.24 7.11
CA ILE A 195 -22.33 9.11 7.92
C ILE A 195 -21.29 9.58 8.94
N CYS A 196 -20.45 10.53 8.57
CA CYS A 196 -19.44 11.12 9.43
C CYS A 196 -19.34 12.64 9.21
N ARG A 197 -19.16 13.40 10.28
CA ARG A 197 -18.93 14.86 10.23
C ARG A 197 -17.46 15.25 10.41
N CYS A 198 -16.55 14.27 10.43
CA CYS A 198 -15.12 14.48 10.57
C CYS A 198 -14.42 15.17 9.35
#